data_117b6fd79da6d41455640a1c0932d195
#
_entry.id   117b6fd79da6d41455640a1c0932d195
#
_cell.length_a   1.000
_cell.length_b   1.000
_cell.length_c   1.000
_cell.angle_alpha   90.00
_cell.angle_beta   90.00
_cell.angle_gamma   90.00
#
_symmetry.space_group_name_H-M   'P 1'
#
loop_
_entity.id
_entity.type
_entity.pdbx_description
1 polymer ?
#
loop_
_entity_poly.entity_id
_entity_poly.type
_entity_poly.pdbx_seq_one_letter_code
_entity_poly.pdbx_strand_id
1 'polypeptide(L)'
;MIRFGREITGDLNAALRREWIVTNGIGGYAMGTPSGARTRRYHSILTASFQPPALRTLLVAALDTWVEIDGQRIPLVTHSWAAGVLLPDGYSYLEAFRLDGSIPTFTWTLGDICIVQRLWMAHGKNTTYITYEYARGTRDVILQVIPLCTYRDHHRETRGGLAVNVALEEHAYERIATISAAEDLSRDPNAELPR
;
A
#
# COMPACT_ATOMS: atom_id res chain seq x y z
N MET A 1 4.21 -10.18 20.52
CA MET A 1 3.14 -9.81 19.56
C MET A 1 2.70 -8.38 19.87
N ILE A 2 2.75 -7.47 18.92
CA ILE A 2 2.19 -6.11 19.02
C ILE A 2 0.78 -6.17 18.43
N ARG A 3 -0.21 -5.66 19.15
CA ARG A 3 -1.61 -5.61 18.71
C ARG A 3 -2.24 -4.29 19.15
N PHE A 4 -3.00 -3.68 18.25
CA PHE A 4 -3.85 -2.52 18.49
C PHE A 4 -5.29 -2.89 18.09
N GLY A 5 -6.24 -2.67 18.96
CA GLY A 5 -7.67 -2.78 18.69
C GLY A 5 -8.26 -1.42 18.36
N ARG A 6 -9.58 -1.33 18.42
CA ARG A 6 -10.36 -0.10 18.10
C ARG A 6 -9.96 1.13 18.90
N GLU A 7 -9.37 0.95 20.09
CA GLU A 7 -8.83 2.05 20.91
C GLU A 7 -7.72 2.84 20.21
N ILE A 8 -7.03 2.20 19.23
CA ILE A 8 -6.00 2.84 18.40
C ILE A 8 -6.46 2.97 16.96
N THR A 9 -7.01 1.90 16.36
CA THR A 9 -7.40 1.92 14.94
C THR A 9 -8.59 2.83 14.68
N GLY A 10 -9.49 3.00 15.67
CA GLY A 10 -10.63 3.92 15.61
C GLY A 10 -10.29 5.37 15.95
N ASP A 11 -9.14 5.62 16.56
CA ASP A 11 -8.60 6.97 16.77
C ASP A 11 -7.53 7.26 15.73
N LEU A 12 -7.89 8.06 14.73
CA LEU A 12 -6.99 8.38 13.64
C LEU A 12 -5.68 9.03 14.12
N ASN A 13 -5.76 9.98 15.07
CA ASN A 13 -4.56 10.65 15.57
C ASN A 13 -3.61 9.67 16.27
N ALA A 14 -4.17 8.71 17.00
CA ALA A 14 -3.41 7.65 17.62
C ALA A 14 -2.78 6.71 16.57
N ALA A 15 -3.53 6.34 15.53
CA ALA A 15 -3.06 5.48 14.46
C ALA A 15 -1.97 6.14 13.58
N LEU A 16 -2.11 7.45 13.27
CA LEU A 16 -1.13 8.19 12.46
C LEU A 16 0.22 8.38 13.15
N ARG A 17 0.29 8.27 14.47
CA ARG A 17 1.55 8.37 15.24
C ARG A 17 2.31 7.05 15.33
N ARG A 18 1.78 5.98 14.78
CA ARG A 18 2.36 4.64 14.79
C ARG A 18 2.71 4.21 13.39
N GLU A 19 3.83 3.53 13.26
CA GLU A 19 4.32 3.09 11.97
C GLU A 19 4.73 1.63 12.06
N TRP A 20 4.59 0.94 10.96
CA TRP A 20 5.12 -0.39 10.74
C TRP A 20 6.10 -0.37 9.57
N ILE A 21 7.06 -1.25 9.60
CA ILE A 21 8.03 -1.46 8.51
C ILE A 21 8.31 -2.95 8.36
N VAL A 22 8.42 -3.39 7.11
CA VAL A 22 9.00 -4.67 6.72
C VAL A 22 10.12 -4.43 5.74
N THR A 23 11.15 -5.27 5.80
CA THR A 23 12.34 -5.14 4.97
C THR A 23 12.66 -6.43 4.24
N ASN A 24 13.37 -6.32 3.12
CA ASN A 24 13.76 -7.47 2.30
C ASN A 24 15.22 -7.93 2.55
N GLY A 25 15.93 -7.35 3.52
CA GLY A 25 17.31 -7.70 3.85
C GLY A 25 18.39 -7.11 2.94
N ILE A 26 18.00 -6.47 1.82
CA ILE A 26 18.94 -5.85 0.86
C ILE A 26 18.74 -4.34 0.72
N GLY A 27 18.03 -3.71 1.67
CA GLY A 27 17.82 -2.27 1.70
C GLY A 27 16.45 -1.81 1.19
N GLY A 28 15.68 -2.67 0.52
CA GLY A 28 14.28 -2.40 0.17
C GLY A 28 13.34 -2.55 1.38
N TYR A 29 12.20 -1.88 1.31
CA TYR A 29 11.21 -1.90 2.40
C TYR A 29 9.78 -1.60 1.93
N ALA A 30 8.82 -1.96 2.77
CA ALA A 30 7.46 -1.44 2.78
C ALA A 30 7.18 -0.82 4.15
N MET A 31 6.49 0.32 4.19
CA MET A 31 6.29 1.10 5.41
C MET A 31 4.97 1.88 5.35
N GLY A 32 4.28 1.97 6.48
CA GLY A 32 3.03 2.73 6.57
C GLY A 32 2.55 2.90 8.01
N THR A 33 1.35 3.45 8.14
CA THR A 33 0.64 3.55 9.43
C THR A 33 -0.40 2.45 9.58
N PRO A 34 -0.83 2.12 10.80
CA PRO A 34 -1.96 1.20 11.00
C PRO A 34 -3.25 1.65 10.31
N SER A 35 -3.49 2.95 10.18
CA SER A 35 -4.68 3.49 9.50
C SER A 35 -4.61 3.37 7.97
N GLY A 36 -3.45 3.05 7.40
CA GLY A 36 -3.20 3.08 5.96
C GLY A 36 -2.89 4.46 5.39
N ALA A 37 -3.23 5.55 6.12
CA ALA A 37 -2.92 6.90 5.66
C ALA A 37 -1.41 7.17 5.67
N ARG A 38 -0.93 7.79 4.60
CA ARG A 38 0.49 8.12 4.42
C ARG A 38 0.79 9.47 5.05
N THR A 39 1.64 9.49 6.05
CA THR A 39 2.05 10.70 6.78
C THR A 39 3.47 11.14 6.45
N ARG A 40 4.22 10.29 5.74
CA ARG A 40 5.61 10.57 5.35
C ARG A 40 5.85 10.21 3.88
N ARG A 41 6.79 10.93 3.25
CA ARG A 41 7.26 10.63 1.88
C ARG A 41 7.81 9.20 1.72
N TYR A 42 8.24 8.59 2.81
CA TYR A 42 8.82 7.23 2.84
C TYR A 42 7.77 6.12 2.88
N HIS A 43 6.51 6.43 3.20
CA HIS A 43 5.44 5.43 3.23
C HIS A 43 5.20 4.88 1.84
N SER A 44 5.31 3.57 1.73
CA SER A 44 5.19 2.84 0.46
C SER A 44 4.83 1.39 0.69
N ILE A 45 4.28 0.77 -0.34
CA ILE A 45 4.08 -0.67 -0.42
C ILE A 45 5.33 -1.36 -0.99
N LEU A 46 6.07 -0.66 -1.85
CA LEU A 46 7.36 -1.13 -2.35
C LEU A 46 8.31 0.03 -2.59
N THR A 47 9.34 0.08 -1.78
CA THR A 47 10.58 0.82 -2.07
C THR A 47 11.67 -0.21 -2.36
N ALA A 48 12.13 -0.24 -3.60
CA ALA A 48 13.17 -1.15 -4.06
C ALA A 48 14.56 -0.59 -3.79
N SER A 49 15.55 -1.47 -3.57
CA SER A 49 16.97 -1.12 -3.57
C SER A 49 17.58 -1.71 -4.84
N PHE A 50 17.97 -0.84 -5.79
CA PHE A 50 18.56 -1.28 -7.06
C PHE A 50 20.06 -1.51 -6.97
N GLN A 51 20.73 -0.89 -6.03
CA GLN A 51 22.13 -1.16 -5.69
C GLN A 51 22.25 -1.40 -4.18
N PRO A 52 21.98 -2.61 -3.70
CA PRO A 52 21.95 -2.90 -2.28
C PRO A 52 23.19 -2.44 -1.51
N PRO A 53 23.01 -1.77 -0.35
CA PRO A 53 21.75 -1.34 0.26
C PRO A 53 21.29 0.07 -0.16
N ALA A 54 21.86 0.61 -1.24
CA ALA A 54 21.65 1.98 -1.73
C ALA A 54 20.65 2.06 -2.90
N LEU A 55 20.54 3.23 -3.50
CA LEU A 55 19.63 3.56 -4.62
C LEU A 55 18.20 3.08 -4.37
N ARG A 56 17.63 3.59 -3.26
CA ARG A 56 16.25 3.27 -2.90
C ARG A 56 15.28 4.07 -3.74
N THR A 57 14.48 3.37 -4.53
CA THR A 57 13.48 3.94 -5.42
C THR A 57 12.11 3.47 -4.99
N LEU A 58 11.20 4.41 -4.75
CA LEU A 58 9.81 4.12 -4.43
C LEU A 58 9.07 3.82 -5.73
N LEU A 59 8.52 2.61 -5.80
CA LEU A 59 7.82 2.08 -6.98
C LEU A 59 6.31 2.00 -6.78
N VAL A 60 5.86 1.53 -5.61
CA VAL A 60 4.43 1.45 -5.29
C VAL A 60 4.17 2.24 -4.02
N ALA A 61 3.50 3.36 -4.17
CA ALA A 61 3.22 4.27 -3.06
C ALA A 61 2.11 3.76 -2.16
N ALA A 62 1.04 3.20 -2.74
CA ALA A 62 -0.11 2.65 -2.03
C ALA A 62 -0.83 1.61 -2.89
N LEU A 63 -1.73 0.85 -2.25
CA LEU A 63 -2.78 0.08 -2.90
C LEU A 63 -4.12 0.63 -2.43
N ASP A 64 -4.86 1.24 -3.35
CA ASP A 64 -6.21 1.66 -3.08
C ASP A 64 -7.13 0.45 -3.16
N THR A 65 -7.52 -0.05 -1.99
CA THR A 65 -8.31 -1.26 -1.87
C THR A 65 -9.76 -0.90 -1.52
N TRP A 66 -10.68 -1.48 -2.26
CA TRP A 66 -12.12 -1.32 -2.08
C TRP A 66 -12.80 -2.68 -2.05
N VAL A 67 -13.88 -2.75 -1.31
CA VAL A 67 -14.74 -3.93 -1.24
C VAL A 67 -16.12 -3.54 -1.72
N GLU A 68 -16.66 -4.29 -2.66
CA GLU A 68 -18.06 -4.14 -3.09
C GLU A 68 -18.88 -5.27 -2.50
N ILE A 69 -19.97 -4.92 -1.83
CA ILE A 69 -20.93 -5.80 -1.17
C ILE A 69 -22.32 -5.31 -1.54
N ASP A 70 -23.14 -6.15 -2.17
CA ASP A 70 -24.51 -5.81 -2.58
C ASP A 70 -24.57 -4.50 -3.40
N GLY A 71 -23.59 -4.26 -4.27
CA GLY A 71 -23.48 -3.04 -5.08
C GLY A 71 -22.98 -1.79 -4.33
N GLN A 72 -22.70 -1.89 -3.04
CA GLN A 72 -22.11 -0.81 -2.25
C GLN A 72 -20.58 -0.94 -2.23
N ARG A 73 -19.90 0.14 -2.56
CA ARG A 73 -18.43 0.20 -2.56
C ARG A 73 -17.91 0.82 -1.28
N ILE A 74 -17.16 0.05 -0.52
CA ILE A 74 -16.62 0.41 0.81
C ILE A 74 -15.09 0.47 0.73
N PRO A 75 -14.44 1.56 1.19
CA PRO A 75 -12.99 1.67 1.16
C PRO A 75 -12.34 0.85 2.28
N LEU A 76 -11.23 0.19 1.97
CA LEU A 76 -10.25 -0.30 2.95
C LEU A 76 -8.96 0.56 2.93
N VAL A 77 -9.01 1.71 2.29
CA VAL A 77 -7.91 2.66 2.16
C VAL A 77 -8.26 3.98 2.82
N THR A 78 -7.26 4.65 3.38
CA THR A 78 -7.40 5.99 3.95
C THR A 78 -6.36 6.90 3.31
N HIS A 79 -6.81 8.07 2.85
CA HIS A 79 -5.91 9.14 2.39
C HIS A 79 -6.07 10.38 3.28
N SER A 80 -4.95 11.02 3.55
CA SER A 80 -4.90 12.34 4.16
C SER A 80 -4.47 13.35 3.11
N TRP A 81 -5.37 14.26 2.77
CA TRP A 81 -5.14 15.32 1.79
C TRP A 81 -4.72 16.63 2.45
N ALA A 82 -4.33 17.60 1.64
CA ALA A 82 -4.09 18.96 2.10
C ALA A 82 -5.31 19.50 2.87
N ALA A 83 -5.07 20.38 3.84
CA ALA A 83 -6.08 20.92 4.75
C ALA A 83 -6.73 19.90 5.73
N GLY A 84 -6.11 18.71 5.90
CA GLY A 84 -6.58 17.71 6.86
C GLY A 84 -7.81 16.92 6.43
N VAL A 85 -8.21 17.02 5.16
CA VAL A 85 -9.32 16.22 4.63
C VAL A 85 -8.90 14.75 4.55
N LEU A 86 -9.74 13.87 5.10
CA LEU A 86 -9.57 12.41 5.09
C LEU A 86 -10.63 11.80 4.20
N LEU A 87 -10.21 11.37 3.01
CA LEU A 87 -11.13 10.73 2.07
C LEU A 87 -10.31 9.88 1.08
N PRO A 88 -10.66 8.61 0.90
CA PRO A 88 -11.63 7.85 1.70
C PRO A 88 -11.16 7.61 3.13
N ASP A 89 -12.07 7.18 3.99
CA ASP A 89 -11.90 7.02 5.44
C ASP A 89 -11.93 5.55 5.89
N GLY A 90 -11.32 4.67 5.11
CA GLY A 90 -11.33 3.23 5.34
C GLY A 90 -10.90 2.80 6.75
N TYR A 91 -10.10 3.61 7.45
CA TYR A 91 -9.70 3.33 8.84
C TYR A 91 -10.90 3.10 9.77
N SER A 92 -12.06 3.66 9.45
CA SER A 92 -13.30 3.48 10.22
C SER A 92 -13.76 2.01 10.26
N TYR A 93 -13.37 1.20 9.29
CA TYR A 93 -13.68 -0.23 9.20
C TYR A 93 -12.55 -1.12 9.74
N LEU A 94 -11.41 -0.54 10.13
CA LEU A 94 -10.26 -1.29 10.64
C LEU A 94 -10.48 -1.69 12.10
N GLU A 95 -10.81 -2.95 12.33
CA GLU A 95 -11.06 -3.50 13.67
C GLU A 95 -9.78 -3.67 14.49
N ALA A 96 -8.71 -4.16 13.85
CA ALA A 96 -7.46 -4.38 14.53
C ALA A 96 -6.26 -4.32 13.57
N PHE A 97 -5.14 -3.89 14.11
CA PHE A 97 -3.81 -4.03 13.51
C PHE A 97 -2.92 -4.85 14.43
N ARG A 98 -2.13 -5.76 13.87
CA ARG A 98 -1.13 -6.50 14.63
C ARG A 98 0.13 -6.76 13.80
N LEU A 99 1.23 -7.02 14.51
CA LEU A 99 2.43 -7.60 13.93
C LEU A 99 2.51 -9.07 14.35
N ASP A 100 2.33 -9.96 13.39
CA ASP A 100 2.56 -11.40 13.55
C ASP A 100 4.04 -11.68 13.23
N GLY A 101 4.89 -11.68 14.26
CA GLY A 101 6.33 -11.53 14.05
C GLY A 101 6.64 -10.17 13.46
N SER A 102 7.11 -10.11 12.22
CA SER A 102 7.35 -8.89 11.45
C SER A 102 6.28 -8.60 10.39
N ILE A 103 5.21 -9.40 10.30
CA ILE A 103 4.17 -9.31 9.27
C ILE A 103 3.03 -8.39 9.73
N PRO A 104 2.87 -7.19 9.14
CA PRO A 104 1.71 -6.36 9.38
C PRO A 104 0.45 -7.09 8.93
N THR A 105 -0.51 -7.17 9.85
CA THR A 105 -1.78 -7.83 9.64
C THR A 105 -2.90 -6.87 10.03
N PHE A 106 -3.78 -6.60 9.10
CA PHE A 106 -4.94 -5.72 9.26
C PHE A 106 -6.19 -6.56 9.26
N THR A 107 -7.09 -6.32 10.21
CA THR A 107 -8.40 -6.98 10.28
C THR A 107 -9.46 -5.94 10.04
N TRP A 108 -10.18 -6.08 8.94
CA TRP A 108 -11.26 -5.21 8.53
C TRP A 108 -12.60 -5.86 8.85
N THR A 109 -13.55 -5.10 9.41
CA THR A 109 -14.89 -5.59 9.73
C THR A 109 -15.96 -4.72 9.08
N LEU A 110 -16.80 -5.35 8.25
CA LEU A 110 -17.84 -4.72 7.43
C LEU A 110 -19.17 -5.42 7.74
N GLY A 111 -19.78 -5.07 8.88
CA GLY A 111 -20.93 -5.79 9.41
C GLY A 111 -20.55 -7.23 9.83
N ASP A 112 -21.15 -8.23 9.18
CA ASP A 112 -20.84 -9.65 9.41
C ASP A 112 -19.58 -10.14 8.69
N ILE A 113 -19.07 -9.36 7.73
CA ILE A 113 -17.90 -9.71 6.92
C ILE A 113 -16.61 -9.32 7.64
N CYS A 114 -15.65 -10.22 7.62
CA CYS A 114 -14.28 -9.99 8.11
C CYS A 114 -13.27 -10.32 7.02
N ILE A 115 -12.41 -9.35 6.70
CA ILE A 115 -11.31 -9.49 5.75
C ILE A 115 -9.99 -9.29 6.50
N VAL A 116 -9.05 -10.18 6.28
CA VAL A 116 -7.71 -10.10 6.87
C VAL A 116 -6.69 -9.85 5.75
N GLN A 117 -6.02 -8.71 5.84
CA GLN A 117 -4.92 -8.35 4.94
C GLN A 117 -3.58 -8.60 5.62
N ARG A 118 -2.64 -9.23 4.92
CA ARG A 118 -1.25 -9.42 5.39
C ARG A 118 -0.29 -8.94 4.33
N LEU A 119 0.85 -8.40 4.79
CA LEU A 119 1.89 -7.89 3.91
C LEU A 119 3.25 -8.38 4.38
N TRP A 120 4.10 -8.83 3.45
CA TRP A 120 5.50 -9.17 3.73
C TRP A 120 6.36 -8.96 2.48
N MET A 121 7.66 -8.96 2.68
CA MET A 121 8.62 -8.90 1.57
C MET A 121 9.42 -10.18 1.46
N ALA A 122 9.71 -10.57 0.21
CA ALA A 122 10.64 -11.66 -0.05
C ALA A 122 12.06 -11.28 0.38
N HIS A 123 12.71 -12.15 1.16
CA HIS A 123 14.10 -11.91 1.55
C HIS A 123 15.02 -11.94 0.31
N GLY A 124 15.91 -10.97 0.20
CA GLY A 124 16.85 -10.83 -0.91
C GLY A 124 16.24 -10.38 -2.24
N LYS A 125 14.95 -9.98 -2.26
CA LYS A 125 14.25 -9.55 -3.50
C LYS A 125 13.47 -8.28 -3.30
N ASN A 126 13.39 -7.43 -4.32
CA ASN A 126 12.52 -6.26 -4.34
C ASN A 126 11.08 -6.67 -4.69
N THR A 127 10.48 -7.50 -3.85
CA THR A 127 9.14 -8.05 -4.05
C THR A 127 8.34 -7.95 -2.77
N THR A 128 7.16 -7.36 -2.84
CA THR A 128 6.19 -7.30 -1.75
C THR A 128 5.00 -8.20 -2.08
N TYR A 129 4.62 -9.05 -1.15
CA TYR A 129 3.42 -9.87 -1.22
C TYR A 129 2.33 -9.28 -0.34
N ILE A 130 1.11 -9.29 -0.83
CA ILE A 130 -0.07 -8.89 -0.08
C ILE A 130 -1.15 -9.92 -0.31
N THR A 131 -1.75 -10.40 0.77
CA THR A 131 -2.87 -11.32 0.72
C THR A 131 -4.10 -10.70 1.35
N TYR A 132 -5.25 -11.06 0.83
CA TYR A 132 -6.55 -10.76 1.40
C TYR A 132 -7.27 -12.08 1.62
N GLU A 133 -7.66 -12.34 2.85
CA GLU A 133 -8.41 -13.52 3.27
C GLU A 133 -9.82 -13.10 3.64
N TYR A 134 -10.81 -13.71 3.02
CA TYR A 134 -12.20 -13.62 3.45
C TYR A 134 -12.39 -14.57 4.65
N ALA A 135 -12.17 -14.03 5.85
CA ALA A 135 -12.12 -14.85 7.08
C ALA A 135 -13.50 -15.21 7.62
N ARG A 136 -14.51 -14.39 7.35
CA ARG A 136 -15.89 -14.61 7.80
C ARG A 136 -16.85 -13.76 6.98
N GLY A 137 -18.07 -14.24 6.78
CA GLY A 137 -19.20 -13.56 6.16
C GLY A 137 -20.09 -14.55 5.42
N THR A 138 -21.26 -14.10 5.00
CA THR A 138 -22.27 -14.90 4.30
C THR A 138 -22.59 -14.35 2.91
N ARG A 139 -22.10 -13.15 2.57
CA ARG A 139 -22.37 -12.46 1.30
C ARG A 139 -21.16 -12.53 0.38
N ASP A 140 -21.39 -12.49 -0.91
CA ASP A 140 -20.33 -12.36 -1.90
C ASP A 140 -19.64 -11.00 -1.80
N VAL A 141 -18.33 -10.99 -2.07
CA VAL A 141 -17.48 -9.81 -1.97
C VAL A 141 -16.64 -9.70 -3.24
N ILE A 142 -16.66 -8.52 -3.86
CA ILE A 142 -15.72 -8.18 -4.92
C ILE A 142 -14.62 -7.30 -4.34
N LEU A 143 -13.38 -7.76 -4.42
CA LEU A 143 -12.21 -6.98 -4.03
C LEU A 143 -11.64 -6.25 -5.23
N GLN A 144 -11.54 -4.93 -5.14
CA GLN A 144 -10.88 -4.09 -6.13
C GLN A 144 -9.58 -3.57 -5.54
N VAL A 145 -8.48 -3.74 -6.25
CA VAL A 145 -7.15 -3.29 -5.83
C VAL A 145 -6.55 -2.42 -6.93
N ILE A 146 -6.23 -1.17 -6.61
CA ILE A 146 -5.68 -0.19 -7.54
C ILE A 146 -4.28 0.20 -7.05
N PRO A 147 -3.20 -0.24 -7.70
CA PRO A 147 -1.85 0.16 -7.33
C PRO A 147 -1.57 1.60 -7.75
N LEU A 148 -1.06 2.40 -6.82
CA LEU A 148 -0.55 3.74 -7.08
C LEU A 148 0.96 3.68 -7.30
N CYS A 149 1.35 3.60 -8.56
CA CYS A 149 2.74 3.43 -8.96
C CYS A 149 3.42 4.77 -9.22
N THR A 150 4.72 4.80 -8.98
CA THR A 150 5.60 5.94 -9.23
C THR A 150 7.01 5.42 -9.48
N TYR A 151 7.91 6.31 -9.91
CA TYR A 151 9.33 6.01 -10.02
C TYR A 151 10.11 7.22 -9.51
N ARG A 152 10.46 7.21 -8.22
CA ARG A 152 11.19 8.32 -7.62
C ARG A 152 12.21 7.87 -6.59
N ASP A 153 13.29 8.59 -6.45
CA ASP A 153 14.15 8.48 -5.27
C ASP A 153 13.33 8.66 -3.99
N HIS A 154 13.53 7.81 -2.99
CA HIS A 154 12.69 7.81 -1.80
C HIS A 154 12.84 9.08 -0.92
N HIS A 155 13.91 9.87 -1.10
CA HIS A 155 14.10 11.16 -0.45
C HIS A 155 13.41 12.31 -1.18
N ARG A 156 13.08 12.16 -2.47
CA ARG A 156 12.46 13.20 -3.29
C ARG A 156 10.93 13.16 -3.23
N GLU A 157 10.30 14.14 -3.85
CA GLU A 157 8.84 14.22 -4.03
C GLU A 157 8.51 14.21 -5.53
N THR A 158 7.42 13.55 -5.89
CA THR A 158 6.87 13.62 -7.26
C THR A 158 5.78 14.66 -7.31
N ARG A 159 5.87 15.56 -8.29
CA ARG A 159 4.88 16.64 -8.52
C ARG A 159 4.23 16.46 -9.89
N GLY A 160 3.51 15.35 -10.08
CA GLY A 160 2.80 15.05 -11.33
C GLY A 160 3.71 14.69 -12.50
N GLY A 161 3.13 14.44 -13.66
CA GLY A 161 3.83 14.41 -14.95
C GLY A 161 4.61 13.14 -15.29
N LEU A 162 4.56 12.09 -14.47
CA LEU A 162 5.22 10.83 -14.82
C LEU A 162 4.45 10.15 -15.96
N ALA A 163 5.04 10.15 -17.16
CA ALA A 163 4.52 9.37 -18.26
C ALA A 163 4.93 7.90 -18.06
N VAL A 164 3.96 7.03 -17.88
CA VAL A 164 4.17 5.58 -17.75
C VAL A 164 3.34 4.84 -18.80
N ASN A 165 3.90 3.78 -19.33
CA ASN A 165 3.17 2.81 -20.14
C ASN A 165 2.67 1.69 -19.22
N VAL A 166 1.44 1.27 -19.42
CA VAL A 166 0.83 0.15 -18.70
C VAL A 166 0.43 -0.90 -19.71
N ALA A 167 0.98 -2.09 -19.59
CA ALA A 167 0.56 -3.28 -20.33
C ALA A 167 -0.16 -4.24 -19.37
N LEU A 168 -1.30 -4.78 -19.79
CA LEU A 168 -2.09 -5.74 -19.03
C LEU A 168 -2.09 -7.08 -19.74
N GLU A 169 -1.80 -8.13 -19.00
CA GLU A 169 -1.91 -9.52 -19.46
C GLU A 169 -2.90 -10.25 -18.56
N GLU A 170 -3.87 -10.92 -19.18
CA GLU A 170 -4.88 -11.67 -18.45
C GLU A 170 -4.71 -13.17 -18.72
N HIS A 171 -4.59 -13.92 -17.64
CA HIS A 171 -4.57 -15.38 -17.63
C HIS A 171 -5.75 -15.90 -16.79
N ALA A 172 -6.02 -17.20 -16.84
CA ALA A 172 -7.20 -17.80 -16.20
C ALA A 172 -7.32 -17.48 -14.69
N TYR A 173 -6.18 -17.37 -13.99
CA TYR A 173 -6.12 -17.13 -12.55
C TYR A 173 -5.17 -16.01 -12.16
N GLU A 174 -4.64 -15.28 -13.14
CA GLU A 174 -3.63 -14.25 -12.93
C GLU A 174 -3.87 -13.06 -13.84
N ARG A 175 -3.62 -11.86 -13.32
CA ARG A 175 -3.52 -10.63 -14.12
C ARG A 175 -2.20 -9.97 -13.81
N ILE A 176 -1.45 -9.66 -14.87
CA ILE A 176 -0.16 -9.02 -14.78
C ILE A 176 -0.30 -7.60 -15.32
N ALA A 177 0.04 -6.61 -14.52
CA ALA A 177 0.18 -5.23 -14.95
C ALA A 177 1.67 -4.88 -14.99
N THR A 178 2.23 -4.72 -16.17
CA THR A 178 3.60 -4.25 -16.37
C THR A 178 3.58 -2.74 -16.52
N ILE A 179 4.30 -2.04 -15.64
CA ILE A 179 4.42 -0.58 -15.65
C ILE A 179 5.85 -0.23 -15.99
N SER A 180 6.04 0.47 -17.10
CA SER A 180 7.35 0.94 -17.56
C SER A 180 7.34 2.46 -17.76
N ALA A 181 8.50 3.09 -17.64
CA ALA A 181 8.64 4.48 -18.00
C ALA A 181 8.34 4.66 -19.50
N ALA A 182 7.64 5.73 -19.87
CA ALA A 182 7.52 6.11 -21.27
C ALA A 182 8.91 6.55 -21.80
N GLU A 183 9.17 6.30 -23.06
CA GLU A 183 10.50 6.58 -23.70
C GLU A 183 10.93 8.04 -23.62
N ASP A 184 10.01 8.97 -23.37
CA ASP A 184 10.29 10.40 -23.29
C ASP A 184 10.35 10.92 -21.83
N LEU A 185 11.30 10.42 -21.05
CA LEU A 185 11.64 10.97 -19.73
C LEU A 185 12.38 12.33 -19.83
N SER A 186 12.69 12.80 -21.03
CA SER A 186 13.40 14.08 -21.26
C SER A 186 12.59 15.30 -20.83
N ARG A 187 11.30 15.14 -20.53
CA ARG A 187 10.38 16.23 -20.15
C ARG A 187 10.15 16.39 -18.64
N ASP A 188 10.65 15.50 -17.81
CA ASP A 188 10.64 15.72 -16.36
C ASP A 188 11.96 16.35 -15.93
N PRO A 189 12.00 17.67 -15.62
CA PRO A 189 13.21 18.35 -15.17
C PRO A 189 13.73 17.81 -13.82
N ASN A 190 13.00 16.88 -13.15
CA ASN A 190 13.39 16.23 -11.91
C ASN A 190 13.71 14.74 -12.09
N ALA A 191 13.57 14.20 -13.29
CA ALA A 191 13.90 12.80 -13.61
C ALA A 191 15.41 12.64 -13.80
N GLU A 192 16.20 12.81 -12.75
CA GLU A 192 17.49 12.14 -12.70
C GLU A 192 17.20 10.65 -12.43
N LEU A 193 17.26 9.84 -13.49
CA LEU A 193 17.30 8.39 -13.34
C LEU A 193 18.47 8.02 -12.42
N PRO A 194 18.28 7.18 -11.42
CA PRO A 194 19.42 6.59 -10.73
C PRO A 194 20.24 5.81 -11.76
N ARG A 195 21.48 6.20 -11.94
CA ARG A 195 22.48 5.51 -12.77
C ARG A 195 22.86 4.19 -12.16
#